data_f7248b763c98d1e599cde8a1e332b403
#
_entry.id   f7248b763c98d1e599cde8a1e332b403
#
_cell.length_a   1.000
_cell.length_b   1.000
_cell.length_c   1.000
_cell.angle_alpha   90.00
_cell.angle_beta   90.00
_cell.angle_gamma   90.00
#
_symmetry.space_group_name_H-M   'P 1'
#
loop_
_entity.id
_entity.type
_entity.pdbx_description
1 polymer ?
#
loop_
_entity_poly.entity_id
_entity_poly.type
_entity_poly.pdbx_seq_one_letter_code
_entity_poly.pdbx_strand_id
1 'polypeptide(L)'
;MNLFIGCSCEEKIDKNIIKKSKELIGEIASIDNIDLVYSNCIDGLGGVCYEEFRKNNKNIIGVQVDKCRELQDKAYSDKEIIVKNGIDRFKNIYDNSDIFLILPGGLGTISEIFNLIEEYRIDDKKRVIIYNLDGYYNDLIKIMDNLYDTHFASVKISDCIDIVNSKKEVINIIKEEL
;
A
#
# COMPACT_ATOMS: atom_id res chain seq x y z
N MET A 1 2.27 3.97 14.95
CA MET A 1 2.45 4.35 13.52
C MET A 1 1.44 3.61 12.66
N ASN A 2 0.73 4.30 11.82
CA ASN A 2 -0.25 3.73 10.88
C ASN A 2 0.41 3.48 9.53
N LEU A 3 0.60 2.22 9.18
CA LEU A 3 1.16 1.82 7.89
C LEU A 3 0.03 1.50 6.90
N PHE A 4 -0.05 2.25 5.80
CA PHE A 4 -0.88 1.83 4.68
C PHE A 4 -0.18 0.75 3.85
N ILE A 5 -0.91 -0.32 3.54
CA ILE A 5 -0.44 -1.35 2.59
C ILE A 5 -1.37 -1.37 1.37
N GLY A 6 -0.88 -0.81 0.27
CA GLY A 6 -1.52 -0.85 -1.05
C GLY A 6 -1.14 -2.13 -1.78
N CYS A 7 -2.13 -2.93 -2.19
CA CYS A 7 -1.88 -4.22 -2.83
C CYS A 7 -3.10 -4.70 -3.64
N SER A 8 -2.94 -5.82 -4.36
CA SER A 8 -4.05 -6.44 -5.07
C SER A 8 -5.00 -7.20 -4.14
N CYS A 9 -6.29 -7.06 -4.42
CA CYS A 9 -7.37 -7.84 -3.81
C CYS A 9 -7.88 -8.98 -4.71
N GLU A 10 -7.20 -9.27 -5.82
CA GLU A 10 -7.61 -10.33 -6.74
C GLU A 10 -7.26 -11.72 -6.19
N GLU A 11 -8.18 -12.67 -6.31
CA GLU A 11 -7.98 -14.05 -5.81
C GLU A 11 -6.95 -14.85 -6.62
N LYS A 12 -6.83 -14.56 -7.93
CA LYS A 12 -6.00 -15.33 -8.87
C LYS A 12 -4.60 -14.76 -9.05
N ILE A 13 -3.98 -14.32 -7.96
CA ILE A 13 -2.60 -13.85 -7.95
C ILE A 13 -1.63 -15.04 -7.98
N ASP A 14 -0.47 -14.84 -8.59
CA ASP A 14 0.61 -15.82 -8.58
C ASP A 14 0.97 -16.25 -7.14
N LYS A 15 1.02 -17.54 -6.90
CA LYS A 15 1.24 -18.13 -5.57
C LYS A 15 2.59 -17.76 -4.97
N ASN A 16 3.61 -17.53 -5.81
CA ASN A 16 4.93 -17.11 -5.34
C ASN A 16 4.91 -15.66 -4.84
N ILE A 17 4.17 -14.78 -5.55
CA ILE A 17 3.94 -13.39 -5.09
C ILE A 17 3.21 -13.40 -3.76
N ILE A 18 2.13 -14.18 -3.62
CA ILE A 18 1.39 -14.30 -2.35
C ILE A 18 2.33 -14.78 -1.23
N LYS A 19 3.11 -15.84 -1.46
CA LYS A 19 4.02 -16.40 -0.45
C LYS A 19 5.05 -15.38 0.03
N LYS A 20 5.77 -14.75 -0.90
CA LYS A 20 6.81 -13.76 -0.58
C LYS A 20 6.24 -12.51 0.11
N SER A 21 5.08 -12.04 -0.35
CA SER A 21 4.39 -10.91 0.28
C SER A 21 3.90 -11.27 1.69
N LYS A 22 3.38 -12.47 1.89
CA LYS A 22 2.96 -12.97 3.22
C LYS A 22 4.12 -13.01 4.21
N GLU A 23 5.30 -13.47 3.78
CA GLU A 23 6.51 -13.49 4.62
C GLU A 23 6.91 -12.07 5.05
N LEU A 24 6.83 -11.08 4.14
CA LEU A 24 7.10 -9.68 4.46
C LEU A 24 6.05 -9.11 5.40
N ILE A 25 4.77 -9.27 5.08
CA ILE A 25 3.64 -8.74 5.86
C ILE A 25 3.66 -9.31 7.29
N GLY A 26 3.92 -10.61 7.44
CA GLY A 26 4.02 -11.25 8.76
C GLY A 26 5.16 -10.70 9.60
N GLU A 27 6.31 -10.40 8.98
CA GLU A 27 7.44 -9.77 9.68
C GLU A 27 7.11 -8.33 10.09
N ILE A 28 6.47 -7.54 9.22
CA ILE A 28 6.01 -6.18 9.56
C ILE A 28 4.99 -6.21 10.70
N ALA A 29 4.00 -7.09 10.61
CA ALA A 29 2.96 -7.21 11.63
C ALA A 29 3.51 -7.60 13.01
N SER A 30 4.67 -8.25 13.06
CA SER A 30 5.34 -8.59 14.33
C SER A 30 6.10 -7.42 14.97
N ILE A 31 6.30 -6.31 14.27
CA ILE A 31 6.97 -5.12 14.81
C ILE A 31 5.98 -4.37 15.71
N ASP A 32 6.44 -3.98 16.91
CA ASP A 32 5.61 -3.22 17.85
C ASP A 32 5.28 -1.82 17.29
N ASN A 33 4.16 -1.27 17.76
CA ASN A 33 3.70 0.10 17.44
C ASN A 33 3.38 0.35 15.95
N ILE A 34 3.14 -0.69 15.16
CA ILE A 34 2.64 -0.58 13.78
C ILE A 34 1.21 -1.11 13.73
N ASP A 35 0.29 -0.28 13.24
CA ASP A 35 -1.10 -0.61 12.95
C ASP A 35 -1.35 -0.57 11.43
N LEU A 36 -2.37 -1.27 10.95
CA LEU A 36 -2.69 -1.40 9.54
C LEU A 36 -3.73 -0.38 9.10
N VAL A 37 -3.46 0.30 7.99
CA VAL A 37 -4.46 0.96 7.15
C VAL A 37 -4.52 0.23 5.82
N TYR A 38 -5.71 -0.14 5.35
CA TYR A 38 -5.86 -0.87 4.08
C TYR A 38 -7.23 -0.65 3.45
N SER A 39 -7.44 -1.15 2.25
CA SER A 39 -8.69 -1.00 1.50
C SER A 39 -9.86 -1.88 1.96
N ASN A 40 -9.75 -2.46 3.16
CA ASN A 40 -10.78 -3.32 3.78
C ASN A 40 -11.21 -4.51 2.92
N CYS A 41 -10.31 -5.01 2.07
CA CYS A 41 -10.49 -6.18 1.22
C CYS A 41 -10.02 -7.43 1.94
N ILE A 42 -10.77 -8.53 1.81
CA ILE A 42 -10.47 -9.81 2.47
C ILE A 42 -9.91 -10.87 1.51
N ASP A 43 -9.77 -10.54 0.25
CA ASP A 43 -9.26 -11.41 -0.80
C ASP A 43 -7.83 -11.04 -1.18
N GLY A 44 -7.15 -11.93 -1.87
CA GLY A 44 -5.80 -11.70 -2.38
C GLY A 44 -4.79 -11.28 -1.31
N LEU A 45 -3.95 -10.30 -1.62
CA LEU A 45 -2.97 -9.76 -0.67
C LEU A 45 -3.63 -8.90 0.42
N GLY A 46 -4.78 -8.29 0.14
CA GLY A 46 -5.56 -7.57 1.16
C GLY A 46 -5.98 -8.48 2.30
N GLY A 47 -6.47 -9.68 1.99
CA GLY A 47 -6.79 -10.70 2.98
C GLY A 47 -5.56 -11.16 3.78
N VAL A 48 -4.41 -11.31 3.12
CA VAL A 48 -3.15 -11.63 3.81
C VAL A 48 -2.75 -10.52 4.80
N CYS A 49 -2.89 -9.25 4.42
CA CYS A 49 -2.63 -8.13 5.33
C CYS A 49 -3.52 -8.21 6.58
N TYR A 50 -4.82 -8.36 6.37
CA TYR A 50 -5.77 -8.52 7.47
C TYR A 50 -5.40 -9.67 8.40
N GLU A 51 -5.16 -10.88 7.85
CA GLU A 51 -4.86 -12.07 8.64
C GLU A 51 -3.57 -11.91 9.48
N GLU A 52 -2.49 -11.43 8.89
CA GLU A 52 -1.21 -11.32 9.58
C GLU A 52 -1.24 -10.23 10.68
N PHE A 53 -1.89 -9.09 10.42
CA PHE A 53 -2.05 -8.04 11.45
C PHE A 53 -2.98 -8.49 12.58
N ARG A 54 -4.07 -9.20 12.28
CA ARG A 54 -4.96 -9.78 13.30
C ARG A 54 -4.26 -10.81 14.19
N LYS A 55 -3.44 -11.70 13.62
CA LYS A 55 -2.65 -12.67 14.39
C LYS A 55 -1.71 -12.00 15.39
N ASN A 56 -1.24 -10.80 15.09
CA ASN A 56 -0.34 -10.03 15.94
C ASN A 56 -1.08 -9.01 16.83
N ASN A 57 -2.42 -9.09 16.95
CA ASN A 57 -3.27 -8.22 17.76
C ASN A 57 -3.09 -6.71 17.45
N LYS A 58 -2.87 -6.36 16.19
CA LYS A 58 -2.73 -4.98 15.74
C LYS A 58 -4.10 -4.34 15.49
N ASN A 59 -4.18 -3.01 15.66
CA ASN A 59 -5.36 -2.27 15.23
C ASN A 59 -5.41 -2.18 13.69
N ILE A 60 -6.62 -2.23 13.15
CA ILE A 60 -6.85 -2.23 11.71
C ILE A 60 -7.87 -1.17 11.35
N ILE A 61 -7.48 -0.25 10.48
CA ILE A 61 -8.35 0.76 9.88
C ILE A 61 -8.64 0.34 8.43
N GLY A 62 -9.89 0.07 8.13
CA GLY A 62 -10.35 -0.27 6.78
C GLY A 62 -11.01 0.92 6.10
N VAL A 63 -10.55 1.30 4.90
CA VAL A 63 -11.12 2.39 4.12
C VAL A 63 -11.69 1.84 2.81
N GLN A 64 -13.00 1.93 2.60
CA GLN A 64 -13.63 1.38 1.40
C GLN A 64 -14.80 2.23 0.91
N VAL A 65 -15.18 2.03 -0.35
CA VAL A 65 -16.42 2.63 -0.89
C VAL A 65 -17.63 1.81 -0.44
N ASP A 66 -18.76 2.48 -0.27
CA ASP A 66 -20.04 1.90 0.18
C ASP A 66 -20.45 0.66 -0.61
N LYS A 67 -20.34 0.69 -1.95
CA LYS A 67 -20.65 -0.46 -2.81
C LYS A 67 -19.82 -1.71 -2.49
N CYS A 68 -18.56 -1.54 -2.09
CA CYS A 68 -17.72 -2.67 -1.68
C CYS A 68 -18.13 -3.17 -0.29
N ARG A 69 -18.55 -2.28 0.60
CA ARG A 69 -19.02 -2.64 1.93
C ARG A 69 -20.33 -3.45 1.90
N GLU A 70 -21.23 -3.12 0.98
CA GLU A 70 -22.50 -3.83 0.78
C GLU A 70 -22.30 -5.31 0.37
N LEU A 71 -21.14 -5.66 -0.20
CA LEU A 71 -20.78 -7.02 -0.58
C LEU A 71 -20.18 -7.87 0.56
N GLN A 72 -19.98 -7.25 1.74
CA GLN A 72 -19.36 -7.92 2.89
C GLN A 72 -20.39 -8.25 3.96
N ASP A 73 -20.29 -9.46 4.52
CA ASP A 73 -21.21 -9.96 5.55
C ASP A 73 -21.06 -9.23 6.89
N LYS A 74 -19.84 -8.74 7.20
CA LYS A 74 -19.49 -8.13 8.48
C LYS A 74 -18.35 -7.12 8.35
N ALA A 75 -18.14 -6.34 9.39
CA ALA A 75 -16.94 -5.53 9.56
C ALA A 75 -15.71 -6.41 9.81
N TYR A 76 -14.62 -6.12 9.13
CA TYR A 76 -13.34 -6.82 9.30
C TYR A 76 -12.30 -5.97 10.04
N SER A 77 -12.39 -4.65 9.97
CA SER A 77 -11.50 -3.71 10.66
C SER A 77 -12.06 -3.24 12.01
N ASP A 78 -11.19 -2.75 12.90
CA ASP A 78 -11.60 -2.17 14.18
C ASP A 78 -12.27 -0.81 13.98
N LYS A 79 -11.81 -0.08 12.94
CA LYS A 79 -12.41 1.17 12.48
C LYS A 79 -12.68 1.07 10.98
N GLU A 80 -13.95 1.13 10.58
CA GLU A 80 -14.35 1.22 9.17
C GLU A 80 -14.61 2.68 8.79
N ILE A 81 -14.00 3.12 7.69
CA ILE A 81 -14.25 4.40 7.05
C ILE A 81 -14.90 4.11 5.70
N ILE A 82 -16.21 4.37 5.60
CA ILE A 82 -16.99 4.11 4.40
C ILE A 82 -17.22 5.43 3.67
N VAL A 83 -16.86 5.47 2.40
CA VAL A 83 -16.91 6.66 1.55
C VAL A 83 -17.68 6.40 0.26
N LYS A 84 -18.05 7.46 -0.45
CA LYS A 84 -18.90 7.35 -1.65
C LYS A 84 -18.14 7.09 -2.95
N ASN A 85 -16.86 7.47 -3.01
CA ASN A 85 -16.08 7.41 -4.26
C ASN A 85 -14.60 7.17 -3.98
N GLY A 86 -13.83 6.93 -5.06
CA GLY A 86 -12.41 6.61 -4.98
C GLY A 86 -11.53 7.78 -4.54
N ILE A 87 -11.94 9.03 -4.82
CA ILE A 87 -11.19 10.24 -4.40
C ILE A 87 -11.26 10.37 -2.88
N ASP A 88 -12.47 10.30 -2.32
CA ASP A 88 -12.66 10.33 -0.87
C ASP A 88 -11.95 9.14 -0.19
N ARG A 89 -11.93 7.97 -0.86
CA ARG A 89 -11.20 6.80 -0.35
C ARG A 89 -9.71 7.08 -0.25
N PHE A 90 -9.08 7.57 -1.31
CA PHE A 90 -7.66 7.91 -1.29
C PHE A 90 -7.36 8.96 -0.22
N LYS A 91 -8.15 10.04 -0.17
CA LYS A 91 -8.00 11.07 0.86
C LYS A 91 -8.03 10.49 2.27
N ASN A 92 -8.99 9.62 2.58
CA ASN A 92 -9.08 9.02 3.92
C ASN A 92 -7.94 8.03 4.20
N ILE A 93 -7.47 7.29 3.20
CA ILE A 93 -6.25 6.47 3.31
C ILE A 93 -5.06 7.37 3.66
N TYR A 94 -4.88 8.46 2.91
CA TYR A 94 -3.78 9.40 3.11
C TYR A 94 -3.81 10.03 4.50
N ASP A 95 -4.95 10.57 4.92
CA ASP A 95 -5.12 11.26 6.21
C ASP A 95 -4.90 10.34 7.43
N ASN A 96 -5.18 9.03 7.30
CA ASN A 96 -5.05 8.06 8.41
C ASN A 96 -3.73 7.27 8.39
N SER A 97 -2.81 7.54 7.47
CA SER A 97 -1.55 6.81 7.33
C SER A 97 -0.34 7.71 7.59
N ASP A 98 0.67 7.19 8.24
CA ASP A 98 1.94 7.88 8.49
C ASP A 98 2.97 7.53 7.40
N ILE A 99 2.95 6.28 6.92
CA ILE A 99 3.86 5.71 5.92
C ILE A 99 3.09 4.79 4.97
N PHE A 100 3.58 4.66 3.75
CA PHE A 100 2.94 3.88 2.67
C PHE A 100 3.87 2.77 2.18
N LEU A 101 3.38 1.53 2.16
CA LEU A 101 4.02 0.39 1.52
C LEU A 101 3.14 -0.09 0.36
N ILE A 102 3.72 -0.14 -0.83
CA ILE A 102 3.05 -0.63 -2.03
C ILE A 102 3.64 -1.99 -2.41
N LEU A 103 2.79 -3.01 -2.36
CA LEU A 103 3.06 -4.37 -2.82
C LEU A 103 2.53 -4.56 -4.25
N PRO A 104 2.85 -5.68 -4.93
CA PRO A 104 2.28 -5.97 -6.24
C PRO A 104 0.76 -5.81 -6.29
N GLY A 105 0.28 -5.01 -7.23
CA GLY A 105 -1.14 -4.68 -7.34
C GLY A 105 -1.57 -4.24 -8.72
N GLY A 106 -2.87 -4.16 -8.93
CA GLY A 106 -3.48 -3.81 -10.22
C GLY A 106 -3.67 -2.30 -10.41
N LEU A 107 -4.62 -1.94 -11.28
CA LEU A 107 -4.90 -0.53 -11.63
C LEU A 107 -5.22 0.35 -10.42
N GLY A 108 -5.92 -0.18 -9.41
CA GLY A 108 -6.23 0.57 -8.19
C GLY A 108 -4.95 0.95 -7.43
N THR A 109 -4.03 0.00 -7.28
CA THR A 109 -2.74 0.21 -6.62
C THR A 109 -1.84 1.16 -7.42
N ILE A 110 -1.84 1.05 -8.76
CA ILE A 110 -1.11 1.98 -9.64
C ILE A 110 -1.67 3.40 -9.51
N SER A 111 -2.99 3.54 -9.43
CA SER A 111 -3.63 4.84 -9.17
C SER A 111 -3.21 5.43 -7.83
N GLU A 112 -3.09 4.62 -6.79
CA GLU A 112 -2.57 5.05 -5.49
C GLU A 112 -1.12 5.55 -5.59
N ILE A 113 -0.25 4.87 -6.34
CA ILE A 113 1.13 5.32 -6.59
C ILE A 113 1.15 6.72 -7.21
N PHE A 114 0.36 6.95 -8.28
CA PHE A 114 0.33 8.26 -8.93
C PHE A 114 -0.24 9.36 -8.04
N ASN A 115 -1.26 9.06 -7.24
CA ASN A 115 -1.79 10.03 -6.27
C ASN A 115 -0.76 10.36 -5.19
N LEU A 116 0.02 9.39 -4.69
CA LEU A 116 1.09 9.61 -3.72
C LEU A 116 2.22 10.48 -4.28
N ILE A 117 2.58 10.29 -5.56
CA ILE A 117 3.56 11.15 -6.26
C ILE A 117 3.02 12.58 -6.37
N GLU A 118 1.74 12.74 -6.66
CA GLU A 118 1.12 14.05 -6.78
C GLU A 118 1.08 14.78 -5.43
N GLU A 119 0.73 14.12 -4.34
CA GLU A 119 0.79 14.69 -2.99
C GLU A 119 2.22 15.12 -2.61
N TYR A 120 3.22 14.28 -2.91
CA TYR A 120 4.63 14.64 -2.70
C TYR A 120 5.05 15.93 -3.44
N ARG A 121 4.51 16.15 -4.66
CA ARG A 121 4.80 17.36 -5.46
C ARG A 121 4.16 18.61 -4.88
N ILE A 122 3.01 18.48 -4.22
CA ILE A 122 2.22 19.63 -3.76
C ILE A 122 2.73 20.15 -2.42
N ASP A 123 2.84 19.34 -1.39
CA ASP A 123 3.28 19.82 -0.07
C ASP A 123 3.66 18.74 0.95
N ASP A 124 3.04 17.57 0.96
CA ASP A 124 3.17 16.59 2.05
C ASP A 124 4.07 15.42 1.68
N LYS A 125 5.20 15.29 2.36
CA LYS A 125 6.26 14.31 2.06
C LYS A 125 6.19 13.10 2.98
N LYS A 126 5.05 12.40 3.00
CA LYS A 126 4.99 11.11 3.67
C LYS A 126 5.86 10.08 2.96
N ARG A 127 6.52 9.23 3.73
CA ARG A 127 7.40 8.20 3.18
C ARG A 127 6.59 7.17 2.39
N VAL A 128 7.03 6.88 1.17
CA VAL A 128 6.40 5.89 0.28
C VAL A 128 7.43 4.86 -0.15
N ILE A 129 7.11 3.59 0.04
CA ILE A 129 7.97 2.45 -0.31
C ILE A 129 7.25 1.62 -1.37
N ILE A 130 7.88 1.40 -2.52
CA ILE A 130 7.44 0.38 -3.50
C ILE A 130 8.32 -0.85 -3.33
N TYR A 131 7.73 -1.96 -2.89
CA TYR A 131 8.39 -3.25 -2.95
C TYR A 131 8.28 -3.82 -4.36
N ASN A 132 9.32 -3.61 -5.15
CA ASN A 132 9.43 -4.09 -6.53
C ASN A 132 9.78 -5.59 -6.55
N LEU A 133 8.91 -6.40 -5.96
CA LEU A 133 9.05 -7.84 -5.81
C LEU A 133 9.24 -8.51 -7.18
N ASP A 134 10.39 -9.18 -7.37
CA ASP A 134 10.76 -9.87 -8.61
C ASP A 134 10.66 -8.97 -9.87
N GLY A 135 10.80 -7.65 -9.72
CA GLY A 135 10.74 -6.70 -10.83
C GLY A 135 9.31 -6.39 -11.31
N TYR A 136 8.29 -6.67 -10.50
CA TYR A 136 6.88 -6.49 -10.86
C TYR A 136 6.56 -5.10 -11.42
N TYR A 137 7.17 -4.06 -10.89
CA TYR A 137 6.95 -2.67 -11.29
C TYR A 137 7.98 -2.12 -12.29
N ASN A 138 8.88 -2.95 -12.85
CA ASN A 138 9.93 -2.47 -13.74
C ASN A 138 9.41 -1.65 -14.94
N ASP A 139 8.31 -2.08 -15.56
CA ASP A 139 7.77 -1.36 -16.71
C ASP A 139 7.07 -0.06 -16.30
N LEU A 140 6.41 -0.02 -15.14
CA LEU A 140 5.84 1.20 -14.58
C LEU A 140 6.94 2.22 -14.26
N ILE A 141 8.04 1.77 -13.65
CA ILE A 141 9.21 2.61 -13.34
C ILE A 141 9.79 3.21 -14.62
N LYS A 142 9.98 2.40 -15.67
CA LYS A 142 10.45 2.89 -16.97
C LYS A 142 9.54 3.95 -17.59
N ILE A 143 8.21 3.79 -17.47
CA ILE A 143 7.25 4.80 -17.95
C ILE A 143 7.47 6.12 -17.20
N MET A 144 7.61 6.07 -15.87
CA MET A 144 7.79 7.27 -15.05
C MET A 144 9.15 7.94 -15.29
N ASP A 145 10.22 7.15 -15.43
CA ASP A 145 11.55 7.67 -15.79
C ASP A 145 11.52 8.33 -17.16
N ASN A 146 10.84 7.74 -18.17
CA ASN A 146 10.71 8.34 -19.48
C ASN A 146 9.94 9.67 -19.47
N LEU A 147 8.92 9.81 -18.61
CA LEU A 147 8.23 11.10 -18.46
C LEU A 147 9.16 12.20 -17.92
N TYR A 148 10.05 11.85 -17.00
CA TYR A 148 11.05 12.77 -16.49
C TYR A 148 12.11 13.11 -17.56
N ASP A 149 12.69 12.11 -18.20
CA ASP A 149 13.74 12.27 -19.22
C ASP A 149 13.26 13.07 -20.45
N THR A 150 11.98 12.98 -20.77
CA THR A 150 11.34 13.74 -21.85
C THR A 150 10.75 15.09 -21.42
N HIS A 151 10.98 15.50 -20.17
CA HIS A 151 10.53 16.75 -19.58
C HIS A 151 9.00 16.91 -19.45
N PHE A 152 8.24 15.82 -19.45
CA PHE A 152 6.80 15.84 -19.14
C PHE A 152 6.53 15.76 -17.63
N ALA A 153 7.48 15.27 -16.84
CA ALA A 153 7.42 15.28 -15.38
C ALA A 153 8.52 16.18 -14.80
N SER A 154 8.20 16.93 -13.75
CA SER A 154 9.13 17.85 -13.06
C SER A 154 9.93 17.18 -11.94
N VAL A 155 9.52 15.99 -11.51
CA VAL A 155 10.17 15.21 -10.44
C VAL A 155 10.50 13.82 -10.96
N LYS A 156 11.61 13.27 -10.50
CA LYS A 156 11.97 11.88 -10.78
C LYS A 156 11.29 10.98 -9.76
N ILE A 157 10.85 9.78 -10.17
CA ILE A 157 10.19 8.87 -9.24
C ILE A 157 11.06 8.54 -8.03
N SER A 158 12.36 8.35 -8.23
CA SER A 158 13.31 8.06 -7.14
C SER A 158 13.47 9.19 -6.12
N ASP A 159 13.00 10.40 -6.42
CA ASP A 159 13.01 11.53 -5.48
C ASP A 159 11.77 11.52 -4.57
N CYS A 160 10.71 10.83 -5.00
CA CYS A 160 9.41 10.80 -4.32
C CYS A 160 9.18 9.49 -3.56
N ILE A 161 9.77 8.39 -4.02
CA ILE A 161 9.44 7.02 -3.60
C ILE A 161 10.71 6.19 -3.45
N ASP A 162 10.81 5.45 -2.35
CA ASP A 162 11.83 4.43 -2.17
C ASP A 162 11.45 3.16 -2.94
N ILE A 163 12.14 2.88 -4.04
CA ILE A 163 11.94 1.66 -4.82
C ILE A 163 12.95 0.62 -4.34
N VAL A 164 12.46 -0.43 -3.69
CA VAL A 164 13.31 -1.47 -3.09
C VAL A 164 12.98 -2.85 -3.62
N ASN A 165 13.98 -3.72 -3.71
CA ASN A 165 13.85 -5.04 -4.34
C ASN A 165 13.94 -6.19 -3.33
N SER A 166 14.22 -5.91 -2.06
CA SER A 166 14.34 -6.93 -1.03
C SER A 166 13.47 -6.64 0.19
N LYS A 167 12.98 -7.72 0.81
CA LYS A 167 12.25 -7.66 2.08
C LYS A 167 13.03 -6.92 3.18
N LYS A 168 14.35 -7.14 3.22
CA LYS A 168 15.22 -6.52 4.23
C LYS A 168 15.25 -5.00 4.12
N GLU A 169 15.29 -4.47 2.89
CA GLU A 169 15.24 -3.01 2.66
C GLU A 169 13.92 -2.43 3.14
N VAL A 170 12.78 -3.06 2.80
CA VAL A 170 11.46 -2.63 3.29
C VAL A 170 11.43 -2.54 4.82
N ILE A 171 11.86 -3.62 5.50
CA ILE A 171 11.87 -3.68 6.97
C ILE A 171 12.79 -2.61 7.58
N ASN A 172 13.95 -2.37 6.99
CA ASN A 172 14.87 -1.35 7.49
C ASN A 172 14.25 0.05 7.41
N ILE A 173 13.67 0.41 6.26
CA ILE A 173 13.02 1.72 6.08
C ILE A 173 11.86 1.90 7.07
N ILE A 174 11.01 0.87 7.25
CA ILE A 174 9.90 0.94 8.21
C ILE A 174 10.41 1.15 9.65
N LYS A 175 11.51 0.50 10.02
CA LYS A 175 12.12 0.65 11.35
C LYS A 175 12.78 2.02 11.58
N GLU A 176 13.23 2.68 10.53
CA GLU A 176 13.78 4.04 10.61
C GLU A 176 12.70 5.09 10.90
N GLU A 177 11.44 4.78 10.61
CA GLU A 177 10.28 5.68 10.84
C GLU A 177 9.60 5.47 12.21
N LEU A 178 10.05 4.49 13.01
CA LEU A 178 9.52 4.20 14.35
C LEU A 178 10.24 4.99 15.44
#